data_97c29f83581d99a66b8f7aad0359845d
#
_entry.id   97c29f83581d99a66b8f7aad0359845d
#
_cell.length_a   1.000
_cell.length_b   1.000
_cell.length_c   1.000
_cell.angle_alpha   90.00
_cell.angle_beta   90.00
_cell.angle_gamma   90.00
#
_symmetry.space_group_name_H-M   'P 1'
#
loop_
_entity.id
_entity.type
_entity.pdbx_description
1 polymer ?
#
loop_
_entity_poly.entity_id
_entity_poly.type
_entity_poly.pdbx_seq_one_letter_code
_entity_poly.pdbx_strand_id
1 'polypeptide(L)' 'MKLKAKANLLERARTAWETVARQVGETDFSRHPQTGEYLHPGVAMGWRIHKKNL' A
#
# COMPACT_ATOMS: atom_id res chain seq x y z
N MET A 1 7.43 -14.38 16.12
CA MET A 1 6.53 -14.99 15.14
C MET A 1 6.77 -14.40 13.79
N LYS A 2 7.22 -15.22 12.86
CA LYS A 2 7.64 -14.74 11.54
C LYS A 2 6.50 -14.13 10.74
N LEU A 3 5.31 -14.72 10.81
CA LEU A 3 4.16 -14.22 10.07
C LEU A 3 3.74 -12.84 10.56
N LYS A 4 3.78 -12.62 11.87
CA LYS A 4 3.44 -11.33 12.45
C LYS A 4 4.44 -10.24 12.03
N ALA A 5 5.71 -10.57 12.03
CA ALA A 5 6.74 -9.62 11.61
C ALA A 5 6.58 -9.24 10.14
N LYS A 6 6.26 -10.23 9.29
CA LYS A 6 6.03 -9.98 7.87
C LYS A 6 4.81 -9.09 7.64
N ALA A 7 3.73 -9.36 8.38
CA ALA A 7 2.52 -8.55 8.30
C ALA A 7 2.79 -7.12 8.74
N ASN A 8 3.59 -6.94 9.80
CA ASN A 8 3.94 -5.61 10.29
C ASN A 8 4.78 -4.83 9.28
N LEU A 9 5.69 -5.52 8.58
CA LEU A 9 6.48 -4.89 7.53
C LEU A 9 5.60 -4.40 6.39
N LEU A 10 4.64 -5.22 5.97
CA LEU A 10 3.70 -4.82 4.92
C LEU A 10 2.84 -3.64 5.35
N GLU A 11 2.36 -3.65 6.59
CA GLU A 11 1.55 -2.55 7.10
C GLU A 11 2.36 -1.25 7.17
N ARG A 12 3.60 -1.33 7.60
CA ARG A 12 4.48 -0.16 7.63
C ARG A 12 4.76 0.38 6.23
N ALA A 13 5.00 -0.52 5.30
CA ALA A 13 5.25 -0.14 3.91
C ALA A 13 4.01 0.52 3.31
N ARG A 14 2.83 -0.03 3.61
CA ARG A 14 1.56 0.52 3.14
C ARG A 14 1.33 1.92 3.70
N THR A 15 1.58 2.11 4.99
CA THR A 15 1.44 3.42 5.61
C THR A 15 2.39 4.45 4.99
N ALA A 16 3.64 4.04 4.77
CA ALA A 16 4.63 4.90 4.13
C ALA A 16 4.21 5.26 2.71
N TRP A 17 3.72 4.28 1.97
CA TRP A 17 3.24 4.52 0.60
C TRP A 17 2.08 5.50 0.58
N GLU A 18 1.10 5.32 1.48
CA GLU A 18 -0.05 6.22 1.52
C GLU A 18 0.35 7.65 1.87
N THR A 19 1.35 7.81 2.74
CA THR A 19 1.88 9.13 3.08
C THR A 19 2.46 9.81 1.84
N VAL A 20 3.27 9.10 1.08
CA VAL A 20 3.87 9.62 -0.16
C VAL A 20 2.79 9.93 -1.18
N ALA A 21 1.82 9.03 -1.34
CA ALA A 21 0.75 9.22 -2.30
C ALA A 21 -0.09 10.46 -1.98
N ARG A 22 -0.35 10.71 -0.72
CA ARG A 22 -1.08 11.92 -0.32
C ARG A 22 -0.33 13.19 -0.70
N GLN A 23 0.99 13.16 -0.57
CA GLN A 23 1.83 14.31 -0.92
C GLN A 23 1.77 14.64 -2.41
N VAL A 24 1.54 13.65 -3.26
CA VAL A 24 1.41 13.89 -4.71
C VAL A 24 -0.04 14.06 -5.15
N GLY A 25 -0.98 14.15 -4.21
CA GLY A 25 -2.35 14.51 -4.50
C GLY A 25 -3.35 13.38 -4.54
N GLU A 26 -2.95 12.15 -4.25
CA GLU A 26 -3.88 11.04 -4.19
C GLU A 26 -4.73 11.11 -2.94
N THR A 27 -6.03 10.84 -3.10
CA THR A 27 -6.97 10.90 -1.99
C THR A 27 -7.78 9.62 -1.82
N ASP A 28 -7.81 8.74 -2.82
CA ASP A 28 -8.62 7.53 -2.81
C ASP A 28 -7.73 6.32 -2.50
N PHE A 29 -7.80 5.85 -1.25
CA PHE A 29 -7.07 4.68 -0.79
C PHE A 29 -7.99 3.51 -0.51
N SER A 30 -9.17 3.49 -1.13
CA SER A 30 -10.11 2.39 -0.99
C SER A 30 -9.50 1.10 -1.52
N ARG A 31 -9.78 0.00 -0.83
CA ARG A 31 -9.24 -1.32 -1.17
C ARG A 31 -10.34 -2.32 -1.44
N HIS A 32 -10.05 -3.27 -2.29
CA HIS A 32 -10.97 -4.36 -2.56
C HIS A 32 -11.11 -5.23 -1.30
N PRO A 33 -12.35 -5.55 -0.88
CA PRO A 33 -12.56 -6.25 0.40
C PRO A 33 -12.01 -7.68 0.41
N GLN A 34 -11.85 -8.31 -0.74
CA GLN A 34 -11.38 -9.68 -0.80
C GLN A 34 -9.89 -9.77 -1.07
N THR A 35 -9.35 -8.93 -1.93
CA THR A 35 -7.93 -8.99 -2.31
C THR A 35 -7.07 -8.01 -1.54
N GLY A 36 -7.65 -6.96 -0.97
CA GLY A 36 -6.93 -5.90 -0.29
C GLY A 36 -6.19 -4.96 -1.22
N GLU A 37 -6.34 -5.11 -2.52
CA GLU A 37 -5.70 -4.24 -3.49
C GLU A 37 -6.43 -2.90 -3.60
N TYR A 38 -5.68 -1.84 -3.90
CA TYR A 38 -6.28 -0.53 -4.09
C TYR A 38 -7.17 -0.52 -5.32
N LEU A 39 -8.32 0.12 -5.20
CA LEU A 39 -9.27 0.23 -6.31
C LEU A 39 -8.85 1.29 -7.32
N HIS A 40 -8.21 2.35 -6.86
CA HIS A 40 -7.73 3.41 -7.75
C HIS A 40 -6.50 2.90 -8.52
N PRO A 41 -6.53 2.90 -9.87
CA PRO A 41 -5.44 2.30 -10.65
C PRO A 41 -4.08 2.94 -10.42
N GLY A 42 -4.02 4.26 -10.30
CA GLY A 42 -2.77 4.96 -10.06
C GLY A 42 -2.17 4.62 -8.71
N VAL A 43 -3.00 4.56 -7.67
CA VAL A 43 -2.57 4.19 -6.32
C VAL A 43 -2.12 2.73 -6.31
N ALA A 44 -2.86 1.84 -6.97
CA ALA A 44 -2.52 0.42 -7.03
C ALA A 44 -1.18 0.20 -7.72
N MET A 45 -0.95 0.86 -8.84
CA MET A 45 0.29 0.73 -9.58
C MET A 45 1.48 1.23 -8.78
N GLY A 46 1.34 2.39 -8.16
CA GLY A 46 2.39 2.94 -7.30
C GLY A 46 2.70 2.04 -6.13
N TRP A 47 1.66 1.44 -5.52
CA TRP A 47 1.84 0.49 -4.43
C TRP A 47 2.63 -0.74 -4.87
N ARG A 48 2.35 -1.27 -6.06
CA ARG A 48 3.09 -2.42 -6.59
C ARG A 48 4.57 -2.12 -6.73
N ILE A 49 4.90 -0.95 -7.27
CA ILE A 49 6.29 -0.53 -7.44
C ILE A 49 6.95 -0.36 -6.08
N HIS A 50 6.28 0.31 -5.16
CA HIS A 50 6.81 0.55 -3.82
C HIS A 50 7.08 -0.79 -3.09
N LYS A 51 6.13 -1.70 -3.18
CA LYS A 51 6.23 -3.00 -2.54
C LYS A 51 7.39 -3.84 -3.10
N LYS A 52 7.66 -3.69 -4.38
CA LYS A 52 8.75 -4.40 -5.05
C LYS A 52 10.12 -3.98 -4.53
N ASN A 53 10.24 -2.78 -4.03
CA ASN A 53 11.51 -2.21 -3.57
C ASN A 53 11.72 -2.39 -2.07
N LEU A 54 10.94 -3.20 -1.43
CA LEU A 54 11.13 -3.48 0.00
C LEU A 54 12.29 -4.42 0.28
#